data_a1f6392a73182f25ec7b30cb7a862317
#
_entry.id   a1f6392a73182f25ec7b30cb7a862317
#
_cell.length_a   1.000
_cell.length_b   1.000
_cell.length_c   1.000
_cell.angle_alpha   90.00
_cell.angle_beta   90.00
_cell.angle_gamma   90.00
#
_symmetry.space_group_name_H-M   'P 1'
#
loop_
_entity.id
_entity.type
_entity.pdbx_description
1 polymer ?
#
loop_
_entity_poly.entity_id
_entity_poly.type
_entity_poly.pdbx_seq_one_letter_code
_entity_poly.pdbx_strand_id
1 'polypeptide(L)'
;MTPGPRTTPIPVPEHQLCCAHALRELQAVTDPAGQWCWAAQAAEALTAMQDLVREAIRQGRDAVDPAVLAAQVRLYRSAVLAGASQTAARSRPLMKKHHALARRLLSRQHDYLRFTTDFRAPPDNNGSERDIRMAKLRQKVSGCLRTLTGARQFCAIRSYLSSAAKHGALFILIFG
;
A
#
# COMPACT_ATOMS: atom_id res chain seq x y z
N MET A 1 -5.26 45.77 -19.56
CA MET A 1 -4.69 44.81 -18.60
C MET A 1 -5.25 43.46 -18.95
N THR A 2 -4.46 42.62 -19.61
CA THR A 2 -4.82 41.24 -19.98
C THR A 2 -4.56 40.36 -18.75
N PRO A 3 -5.52 39.51 -18.30
CA PRO A 3 -5.28 38.61 -17.19
C PRO A 3 -4.26 37.56 -17.64
N GLY A 4 -3.20 37.37 -16.83
CA GLY A 4 -2.16 36.37 -17.06
C GLY A 4 -2.71 34.94 -17.02
N PRO A 5 -1.99 33.97 -17.58
CA PRO A 5 -2.43 32.57 -17.65
C PRO A 5 -2.65 32.02 -16.24
N ARG A 6 -3.84 31.47 -16.00
CA ARG A 6 -4.17 30.77 -14.76
C ARG A 6 -3.36 29.48 -14.74
N THR A 7 -2.40 29.40 -13.83
CA THR A 7 -1.67 28.15 -13.55
C THR A 7 -2.67 27.15 -12.98
N THR A 8 -3.05 26.17 -13.76
CA THR A 8 -3.81 25.01 -13.26
C THR A 8 -2.94 24.30 -12.22
N PRO A 9 -3.42 24.04 -10.99
CA PRO A 9 -2.63 23.29 -10.01
C PRO A 9 -2.32 21.92 -10.58
N ILE A 10 -1.03 21.52 -10.54
CA ILE A 10 -0.63 20.15 -10.87
C ILE A 10 -1.32 19.23 -9.86
N PRO A 11 -2.14 18.28 -10.31
CA PRO A 11 -2.80 17.36 -9.38
C PRO A 11 -1.75 16.62 -8.57
N VAL A 12 -1.86 16.69 -7.24
CA VAL A 12 -1.00 15.90 -6.34
C VAL A 12 -1.21 14.42 -6.68
N PRO A 13 -0.16 13.68 -7.02
CA PRO A 13 -0.32 12.28 -7.37
C PRO A 13 -0.94 11.53 -6.19
N GLU A 14 -2.07 10.88 -6.45
CA GLU A 14 -2.74 10.05 -5.46
C GLU A 14 -1.98 8.73 -5.33
N HIS A 15 -1.59 8.40 -4.10
CA HIS A 15 -0.79 7.22 -3.80
C HIS A 15 -1.62 6.19 -3.03
N GLN A 16 -1.46 4.91 -3.37
CA GLN A 16 -1.84 3.81 -2.48
C GLN A 16 -0.61 3.39 -1.68
N LEU A 17 -0.69 3.49 -0.37
CA LEU A 17 0.34 2.93 0.52
C LEU A 17 0.07 1.44 0.76
N CYS A 18 1.15 0.66 0.82
CA CYS A 18 1.08 -0.79 0.98
C CYS A 18 0.53 -1.19 2.35
N CYS A 19 -0.67 -1.75 2.36
CA CYS A 19 -1.29 -2.26 3.59
C CYS A 19 -0.55 -3.47 4.17
N ALA A 20 0.10 -4.31 3.34
CA ALA A 20 0.87 -5.45 3.84
C ALA A 20 2.05 -5.02 4.73
N HIS A 21 2.71 -3.89 4.41
CA HIS A 21 3.73 -3.31 5.28
C HIS A 21 3.13 -2.77 6.58
N ALA A 22 2.00 -2.05 6.49
CA ALA A 22 1.31 -1.54 7.67
C ALA A 22 0.89 -2.68 8.61
N LEU A 23 0.33 -3.77 8.07
CA LEU A 23 -0.07 -4.93 8.86
C LEU A 23 1.12 -5.60 9.57
N ARG A 24 2.28 -5.75 8.90
CA ARG A 24 3.49 -6.27 9.55
C ARG A 24 3.98 -5.39 10.69
N GLU A 25 3.94 -4.06 10.51
CA GLU A 25 4.34 -3.13 11.57
C GLU A 25 3.34 -3.14 12.73
N LEU A 26 2.03 -3.26 12.46
CA LEU A 26 1.00 -3.42 13.48
C LEU A 26 1.17 -4.73 14.24
N GLN A 27 1.47 -5.84 13.54
CA GLN A 27 1.76 -7.13 14.15
C GLN A 27 2.95 -7.05 15.11
N ALA A 28 4.04 -6.37 14.72
CA ALA A 28 5.21 -6.19 15.59
C ALA A 28 4.90 -5.40 16.88
N VAL A 29 3.84 -4.58 16.89
CA VAL A 29 3.30 -3.92 18.10
C VAL A 29 2.42 -4.87 18.88
N THR A 30 1.63 -5.71 18.20
CA THR A 30 0.66 -6.64 18.80
C THR A 30 1.37 -7.77 19.55
N ASP A 31 2.42 -8.35 18.98
CA ASP A 31 3.12 -9.51 19.53
C ASP A 31 3.53 -9.34 21.02
N PRO A 32 4.17 -8.21 21.41
CA PRO A 32 4.48 -7.97 22.83
C PRO A 32 3.35 -7.38 23.66
N ALA A 33 2.31 -6.79 23.03
CA ALA A 33 1.25 -6.03 23.73
C ALA A 33 -0.05 -6.81 23.88
N GLY A 34 -0.21 -7.91 23.16
CA GLY A 34 -1.39 -8.75 23.15
C GLY A 34 -2.52 -8.26 22.23
N GLN A 35 -3.49 -9.13 21.99
CA GLN A 35 -4.56 -8.94 20.98
C GLN A 35 -5.53 -7.77 21.30
N TRP A 36 -5.59 -7.31 22.52
CA TRP A 36 -6.47 -6.20 22.93
C TRP A 36 -5.83 -4.82 22.76
N CYS A 37 -4.62 -4.76 22.19
CA CYS A 37 -3.96 -3.48 21.97
C CYS A 37 -4.54 -2.75 20.75
N TRP A 38 -4.28 -1.44 20.68
CA TRP A 38 -4.72 -0.59 19.56
C TRP A 38 -4.26 -1.10 18.20
N ALA A 39 -3.06 -1.71 18.15
CA ALA A 39 -2.47 -2.17 16.90
C ALA A 39 -3.21 -3.40 16.35
N ALA A 40 -3.62 -4.33 17.23
CA ALA A 40 -4.44 -5.47 16.84
C ALA A 40 -5.79 -5.00 16.28
N GLN A 41 -6.47 -4.09 16.96
CA GLN A 41 -7.75 -3.55 16.51
C GLN A 41 -7.64 -2.80 15.18
N ALA A 42 -6.56 -2.03 14.98
CA ALA A 42 -6.31 -1.37 13.71
C ALA A 42 -6.03 -2.36 12.58
N ALA A 43 -5.28 -3.44 12.85
CA ALA A 43 -4.99 -4.49 11.88
C ALA A 43 -6.26 -5.27 11.50
N GLU A 44 -7.09 -5.63 12.47
CA GLU A 44 -8.39 -6.30 12.23
C GLU A 44 -9.29 -5.46 11.34
N ALA A 45 -9.46 -4.16 11.67
CA ALA A 45 -10.29 -3.27 10.87
C ALA A 45 -9.74 -3.09 9.44
N LEU A 46 -8.41 -2.99 9.27
CA LEU A 46 -7.77 -2.89 7.96
C LEU A 46 -7.96 -4.17 7.14
N THR A 47 -7.81 -5.34 7.76
CA THR A 47 -8.05 -6.64 7.13
C THR A 47 -9.52 -6.80 6.73
N ALA A 48 -10.45 -6.44 7.62
CA ALA A 48 -11.87 -6.49 7.32
C ALA A 48 -12.25 -5.62 6.11
N MET A 49 -11.66 -4.43 5.98
CA MET A 49 -11.86 -3.58 4.79
C MET A 49 -11.32 -4.24 3.51
N GLN A 50 -10.17 -4.92 3.57
CA GLN A 50 -9.64 -5.67 2.42
C GLN A 50 -10.58 -6.83 2.02
N ASP A 51 -11.14 -7.53 3.00
CA ASP A 51 -12.09 -8.63 2.75
C ASP A 51 -13.39 -8.12 2.13
N LEU A 52 -13.91 -6.98 2.61
CA LEU A 52 -15.09 -6.34 2.04
C LEU A 52 -14.90 -5.96 0.56
N VAL A 53 -13.75 -5.37 0.23
CA VAL A 53 -13.43 -5.02 -1.17
C VAL A 53 -13.26 -6.26 -2.02
N ARG A 54 -12.55 -7.28 -1.53
CA ARG A 54 -12.36 -8.55 -2.23
C ARG A 54 -13.68 -9.25 -2.52
N GLU A 55 -14.59 -9.23 -1.55
CA GLU A 55 -15.94 -9.78 -1.70
C GLU A 55 -16.78 -8.98 -2.71
N ALA A 56 -16.71 -7.64 -2.66
CA ALA A 56 -17.42 -6.79 -3.61
C ALA A 56 -16.94 -7.07 -5.06
N ILE A 57 -15.64 -7.16 -5.29
CA ILE A 57 -15.05 -7.51 -6.60
C ILE A 57 -15.53 -8.89 -7.06
N ARG A 58 -15.52 -9.90 -6.17
CA ARG A 58 -15.99 -11.26 -6.51
C ARG A 58 -17.46 -11.30 -6.91
N GLN A 59 -18.28 -10.40 -6.34
CA GLN A 59 -19.69 -10.25 -6.66
C GLN A 59 -19.94 -9.32 -7.86
N GLY A 60 -18.90 -8.83 -8.56
CA GLY A 60 -19.04 -7.92 -9.69
C GLY A 60 -19.53 -6.52 -9.30
N ARG A 61 -19.41 -6.14 -8.01
CA ARG A 61 -19.75 -4.79 -7.55
C ARG A 61 -18.53 -3.88 -7.70
N ASP A 62 -18.78 -2.63 -7.98
CA ASP A 62 -17.77 -1.57 -8.11
C ASP A 62 -17.61 -0.73 -6.83
N ALA A 63 -18.42 -1.01 -5.80
CA ALA A 63 -18.35 -0.35 -4.50
C ALA A 63 -18.73 -1.29 -3.35
N VAL A 64 -18.17 -1.02 -2.16
CA VAL A 64 -18.60 -1.62 -0.89
C VAL A 64 -19.79 -0.84 -0.36
N ASP A 65 -20.69 -1.50 0.41
CA ASP A 65 -21.77 -0.82 1.12
C ASP A 65 -21.19 0.32 1.99
N PRO A 66 -21.63 1.57 1.79
CA PRO A 66 -21.06 2.73 2.48
C PRO A 66 -21.21 2.67 4.00
N ALA A 67 -22.29 2.09 4.52
CA ALA A 67 -22.52 2.02 5.96
C ALA A 67 -21.57 1.00 6.62
N VAL A 68 -21.38 -0.15 5.97
CA VAL A 68 -20.46 -1.20 6.42
C VAL A 68 -19.01 -0.69 6.37
N LEU A 69 -18.62 -0.06 5.26
CA LEU A 69 -17.29 0.52 5.12
C LEU A 69 -17.03 1.60 6.18
N ALA A 70 -17.98 2.52 6.38
CA ALA A 70 -17.86 3.58 7.36
C ALA A 70 -17.71 3.05 8.80
N ALA A 71 -18.34 1.92 9.12
CA ALA A 71 -18.17 1.26 10.42
C ALA A 71 -16.71 0.80 10.61
N GLN A 72 -16.11 0.13 9.61
CA GLN A 72 -14.73 -0.33 9.68
C GLN A 72 -13.74 0.83 9.71
N VAL A 73 -13.98 1.89 8.93
CA VAL A 73 -13.14 3.10 8.96
C VAL A 73 -13.17 3.77 10.34
N ARG A 74 -14.34 3.80 11.01
CA ARG A 74 -14.44 4.33 12.39
C ARG A 74 -13.65 3.47 13.38
N LEU A 75 -13.74 2.15 13.31
CA LEU A 75 -12.96 1.22 14.15
C LEU A 75 -11.46 1.42 13.97
N TYR A 76 -11.00 1.41 12.71
CA TYR A 76 -9.61 1.70 12.36
C TYR A 76 -9.13 3.03 12.95
N ARG A 77 -9.88 4.10 12.69
CA ARG A 77 -9.52 5.46 13.15
C ARG A 77 -9.48 5.56 14.68
N SER A 78 -10.47 4.97 15.37
CA SER A 78 -10.52 4.95 16.84
C SER A 78 -9.31 4.21 17.43
N ALA A 79 -8.96 3.05 16.88
CA ALA A 79 -7.80 2.28 17.31
C ALA A 79 -6.49 3.07 17.11
N VAL A 80 -6.30 3.67 15.94
CA VAL A 80 -5.08 4.44 15.64
C VAL A 80 -4.98 5.71 16.50
N LEU A 81 -6.09 6.39 16.77
CA LEU A 81 -6.15 7.54 17.70
C LEU A 81 -5.78 7.11 19.13
N ALA A 82 -6.32 5.98 19.61
CA ALA A 82 -5.95 5.43 20.90
C ALA A 82 -4.44 5.13 20.96
N GLY A 83 -3.88 4.53 19.90
CA GLY A 83 -2.45 4.27 19.78
C GLY A 83 -1.60 5.54 19.84
N ALA A 84 -2.00 6.57 19.10
CA ALA A 84 -1.31 7.87 19.13
C ALA A 84 -1.34 8.51 20.53
N SER A 85 -2.50 8.46 21.21
CA SER A 85 -2.66 8.98 22.58
C SER A 85 -1.84 8.19 23.60
N GLN A 86 -1.94 6.87 23.60
CA GLN A 86 -1.25 6.00 24.57
C GLN A 86 0.28 6.07 24.47
N THR A 87 0.82 6.39 23.29
CA THR A 87 2.26 6.43 23.03
C THR A 87 2.86 7.83 23.08
N ALA A 88 2.04 8.89 23.14
CA ALA A 88 2.48 10.29 23.04
C ALA A 88 3.45 10.71 24.15
N ALA A 89 3.20 10.30 25.39
CA ALA A 89 3.97 10.72 26.58
C ALA A 89 5.16 9.81 26.90
N ARG A 90 5.46 8.79 26.10
CA ARG A 90 6.47 7.78 26.42
C ARG A 90 7.79 8.04 25.74
N SER A 91 8.87 8.23 26.53
CA SER A 91 10.20 8.60 26.05
C SER A 91 11.04 7.43 25.51
N ARG A 92 10.66 6.18 25.79
CA ARG A 92 11.42 4.99 25.36
C ARG A 92 11.48 4.90 23.83
N PRO A 93 12.63 4.52 23.23
CA PRO A 93 12.80 4.45 21.77
C PRO A 93 11.75 3.61 21.05
N LEU A 94 11.34 2.49 21.65
CA LEU A 94 10.28 1.62 21.11
C LEU A 94 8.93 2.35 21.05
N MET A 95 8.58 3.07 22.12
CA MET A 95 7.32 3.84 22.16
C MET A 95 7.31 4.99 21.17
N LYS A 96 8.47 5.62 20.89
CA LYS A 96 8.60 6.62 19.82
C LYS A 96 8.31 6.01 18.44
N LYS A 97 8.77 4.78 18.18
CA LYS A 97 8.46 4.06 16.94
C LYS A 97 6.97 3.74 16.82
N HIS A 98 6.36 3.25 17.90
CA HIS A 98 4.91 2.98 17.93
C HIS A 98 4.10 4.26 17.74
N HIS A 99 4.51 5.38 18.35
CA HIS A 99 3.88 6.68 18.16
C HIS A 99 4.00 7.16 16.70
N ALA A 100 5.18 7.05 16.11
CA ALA A 100 5.41 7.41 14.71
C ALA A 100 4.55 6.57 13.75
N LEU A 101 4.40 5.26 14.02
CA LEU A 101 3.51 4.38 13.26
C LEU A 101 2.05 4.86 13.37
N ALA A 102 1.53 5.06 14.58
CA ALA A 102 0.16 5.51 14.79
C ALA A 102 -0.09 6.87 14.10
N ARG A 103 0.83 7.83 14.25
CA ARG A 103 0.74 9.15 13.60
C ARG A 103 0.74 9.04 12.07
N ARG A 104 1.59 8.19 11.49
CA ARG A 104 1.63 7.96 10.05
C ARG A 104 0.33 7.32 9.54
N LEU A 105 -0.18 6.29 10.22
CA LEU A 105 -1.45 5.64 9.87
C LEU A 105 -2.62 6.61 9.92
N LEU A 106 -2.61 7.56 10.86
CA LEU A 106 -3.63 8.58 10.98
C LEU A 106 -3.50 9.66 9.89
N SER A 107 -2.31 10.24 9.74
CA SER A 107 -2.07 11.35 8.79
C SER A 107 -2.16 10.93 7.33
N ARG A 108 -1.84 9.67 7.04
CA ARG A 108 -1.87 9.08 5.69
C ARG A 108 -3.04 8.09 5.53
N GLN A 109 -4.09 8.21 6.35
CA GLN A 109 -5.26 7.32 6.31
C GLN A 109 -5.83 7.19 4.89
N HIS A 110 -6.00 8.30 4.18
CA HIS A 110 -6.52 8.31 2.82
C HIS A 110 -5.69 7.44 1.87
N ASP A 111 -4.36 7.53 1.96
CA ASP A 111 -3.45 6.77 1.10
C ASP A 111 -3.45 5.27 1.42
N TYR A 112 -3.63 4.90 2.71
CA TYR A 112 -3.77 3.49 3.09
C TYR A 112 -5.12 2.89 2.68
N LEU A 113 -6.19 3.69 2.71
CA LEU A 113 -7.55 3.21 2.47
C LEU A 113 -8.06 3.50 1.04
N ARG A 114 -7.21 3.98 0.13
CA ARG A 114 -7.60 4.29 -1.25
C ARG A 114 -8.24 3.10 -1.97
N PHE A 115 -7.76 1.88 -1.74
CA PHE A 115 -8.31 0.66 -2.33
C PHE A 115 -9.79 0.43 -2.01
N THR A 116 -10.33 1.09 -0.98
CA THR A 116 -11.75 0.98 -0.61
C THR A 116 -12.66 1.82 -1.50
N THR A 117 -12.12 2.81 -2.20
CA THR A 117 -12.83 3.72 -3.10
C THR A 117 -12.42 3.59 -4.55
N ASP A 118 -11.23 3.05 -4.82
CA ASP A 118 -10.75 2.74 -6.17
C ASP A 118 -10.24 1.29 -6.21
N PHE A 119 -11.08 0.38 -6.68
CA PHE A 119 -10.77 -1.06 -6.75
C PHE A 119 -9.65 -1.40 -7.75
N ARG A 120 -9.23 -0.43 -8.59
CA ARG A 120 -8.05 -0.58 -9.47
C ARG A 120 -6.74 -0.40 -8.71
N ALA A 121 -6.80 0.23 -7.53
CA ALA A 121 -5.64 0.40 -6.65
C ALA A 121 -5.55 -0.79 -5.68
N PRO A 122 -4.66 -1.78 -5.90
CA PRO A 122 -4.55 -2.92 -5.00
C PRO A 122 -4.08 -2.45 -3.62
N PRO A 123 -4.54 -3.10 -2.50
CA PRO A 123 -4.15 -2.72 -1.15
C PRO A 123 -2.68 -3.00 -0.83
N ASP A 124 -2.00 -3.78 -1.67
CA ASP A 124 -0.58 -4.08 -1.54
C ASP A 124 0.18 -3.81 -2.84
N ASN A 125 1.51 -3.79 -2.75
CA ASN A 125 2.39 -3.65 -3.91
C ASN A 125 3.17 -4.93 -4.21
N ASN A 126 2.66 -6.10 -3.80
CA ASN A 126 3.32 -7.40 -3.98
C ASN A 126 3.68 -7.67 -5.45
N GLY A 127 2.85 -7.22 -6.39
CA GLY A 127 3.12 -7.30 -7.83
C GLY A 127 4.36 -6.50 -8.22
N SER A 128 4.42 -5.23 -7.83
CA SER A 128 5.56 -4.34 -8.12
C SER A 128 6.83 -4.81 -7.40
N GLU A 129 6.73 -5.27 -6.15
CA GLU A 129 7.86 -5.84 -5.42
C GLU A 129 8.41 -7.10 -6.07
N ARG A 130 7.54 -7.97 -6.59
CA ARG A 130 7.95 -9.16 -7.33
C ARG A 130 8.71 -8.80 -8.60
N ASP A 131 8.24 -7.79 -9.33
CA ASP A 131 8.90 -7.29 -10.53
C ASP A 131 10.30 -6.72 -10.22
N ILE A 132 10.43 -5.95 -9.14
CA ILE A 132 11.71 -5.38 -8.70
C ILE A 132 12.65 -6.44 -8.10
N ARG A 133 12.12 -7.47 -7.42
CA ARG A 133 12.92 -8.53 -6.80
C ARG A 133 13.81 -9.25 -7.82
N MET A 134 13.30 -9.50 -9.02
CA MET A 134 14.08 -10.15 -10.07
C MET A 134 15.25 -9.29 -10.55
N ALA A 135 15.08 -7.97 -10.62
CA ALA A 135 16.18 -7.06 -10.94
C ALA A 135 17.25 -7.06 -9.84
N LYS A 136 16.84 -7.00 -8.57
CA LYS A 136 17.74 -7.07 -7.39
C LYS A 136 18.47 -8.41 -7.29
N LEU A 137 17.80 -9.52 -7.61
CA LEU A 137 18.41 -10.86 -7.59
C LEU A 137 19.51 -10.96 -8.64
N ARG A 138 19.27 -10.48 -9.88
CA ARG A 138 20.29 -10.46 -10.93
C ARG A 138 21.49 -9.58 -10.60
N GLN A 139 21.30 -8.45 -9.95
CA GLN A 139 22.41 -7.65 -9.45
C GLN A 139 23.30 -8.40 -8.45
N LYS A 140 22.69 -9.20 -7.57
CA LYS A 140 23.41 -9.95 -6.52
C LYS A 140 24.10 -11.21 -7.03
N VAL A 141 23.45 -11.97 -7.92
CA VAL A 141 23.87 -13.35 -8.25
C VAL A 141 24.73 -13.42 -9.50
N SER A 142 24.50 -12.59 -10.52
CA SER A 142 25.14 -12.79 -11.81
C SER A 142 26.10 -11.67 -12.25
N GLY A 143 26.16 -10.56 -11.55
CA GLY A 143 26.95 -9.40 -11.99
C GLY A 143 26.60 -8.88 -13.39
N CYS A 144 25.47 -9.36 -13.95
CA CYS A 144 25.06 -9.13 -15.34
C CYS A 144 24.70 -7.69 -15.69
N LEU A 145 24.50 -6.82 -14.70
CA LEU A 145 24.14 -5.41 -14.93
C LEU A 145 25.38 -4.51 -14.75
N ARG A 146 26.49 -4.89 -15.40
CA ARG A 146 27.77 -4.15 -15.28
C ARG A 146 27.76 -2.78 -15.98
N THR A 147 26.84 -2.56 -16.91
CA THR A 147 26.70 -1.29 -17.62
C THR A 147 25.33 -0.68 -17.39
N LEU A 148 25.26 0.66 -17.39
CA LEU A 148 23.99 1.38 -17.29
C LEU A 148 23.04 1.05 -18.44
N THR A 149 23.58 0.84 -19.63
CA THR A 149 22.81 0.45 -20.82
C THR A 149 22.19 -0.93 -20.64
N GLY A 150 22.96 -1.93 -20.21
CA GLY A 150 22.44 -3.27 -19.92
C GLY A 150 21.36 -3.28 -18.82
N ALA A 151 21.54 -2.46 -17.78
CA ALA A 151 20.55 -2.29 -16.74
C ALA A 151 19.24 -1.68 -17.27
N ARG A 152 19.32 -0.64 -18.11
CA ARG A 152 18.17 -0.01 -18.75
C ARG A 152 17.42 -0.97 -19.67
N GLN A 153 18.14 -1.70 -20.52
CA GLN A 153 17.54 -2.70 -21.42
C GLN A 153 16.82 -3.80 -20.63
N PHE A 154 17.47 -4.34 -19.61
CA PHE A 154 16.84 -5.35 -18.73
C PHE A 154 15.56 -4.83 -18.06
N CYS A 155 15.60 -3.61 -17.50
CA CYS A 155 14.41 -3.01 -16.87
C CYS A 155 13.29 -2.76 -17.89
N ALA A 156 13.61 -2.30 -19.10
CA ALA A 156 12.64 -2.07 -20.17
C ALA A 156 11.95 -3.37 -20.60
N ILE A 157 12.72 -4.44 -20.86
CA ILE A 157 12.18 -5.75 -21.22
C ILE A 157 11.29 -6.30 -20.10
N ARG A 158 11.74 -6.25 -18.85
CA ARG A 158 10.97 -6.73 -17.70
C ARG A 158 9.68 -5.95 -17.51
N SER A 159 9.74 -4.61 -17.66
CA SER A 159 8.56 -3.76 -17.58
C SER A 159 7.54 -4.11 -18.67
N TYR A 160 8.02 -4.30 -19.89
CA TYR A 160 7.18 -4.72 -21.01
C TYR A 160 6.51 -6.08 -20.74
N LEU A 161 7.28 -7.09 -20.35
CA LEU A 161 6.77 -8.43 -20.07
C LEU A 161 5.75 -8.43 -18.92
N SER A 162 6.03 -7.67 -17.83
CA SER A 162 5.11 -7.53 -16.71
C SER A 162 3.80 -6.85 -17.13
N SER A 163 3.89 -5.80 -17.93
CA SER A 163 2.72 -5.10 -18.46
C SER A 163 1.91 -5.99 -19.42
N ALA A 164 2.57 -6.67 -20.34
CA ALA A 164 1.93 -7.59 -21.28
C ALA A 164 1.17 -8.71 -20.54
N ALA A 165 1.78 -9.30 -19.51
CA ALA A 165 1.12 -10.32 -18.68
C ALA A 165 -0.11 -9.77 -17.93
N LYS A 166 -0.05 -8.55 -17.43
CA LYS A 166 -1.20 -7.88 -16.76
C LYS A 166 -2.36 -7.58 -17.72
N HIS A 167 -2.06 -7.41 -19.00
CA HIS A 167 -3.05 -7.20 -20.07
C HIS A 167 -3.48 -8.49 -20.77
N GLY A 168 -3.13 -9.67 -20.22
CA GLY A 168 -3.54 -10.96 -20.77
C GLY A 168 -2.84 -11.39 -22.06
N ALA A 169 -1.74 -10.73 -22.43
CA ALA A 169 -0.97 -11.14 -23.60
C ALA A 169 -0.27 -12.48 -23.32
N LEU A 170 -0.58 -13.48 -24.12
CA LEU A 170 0.06 -14.80 -24.05
C LEU A 170 1.55 -14.69 -24.43
N PHE A 171 2.42 -15.27 -23.63
CA PHE A 171 3.88 -15.29 -23.83
C PHE A 171 4.30 -15.79 -25.23
N ILE A 172 3.48 -16.63 -25.86
CA ILE A 172 3.71 -17.20 -27.19
C ILE A 172 3.73 -16.13 -28.30
N LEU A 173 3.01 -15.01 -28.11
CA LEU A 173 2.97 -13.92 -29.10
C LEU A 173 4.16 -12.96 -29.02
N ILE A 174 5.04 -13.12 -28.03
CA ILE A 174 6.17 -12.22 -27.80
C ILE A 174 7.48 -12.76 -28.42
N PHE A 175 7.53 -14.06 -28.70
CA PHE A 175 8.71 -14.77 -29.23
C PHE A 175 8.42 -15.58 -30.52
N GLY A 176 7.29 -15.37 -31.17
CA GLY A 176 6.90 -15.98 -32.44
C GLY A 176 7.34 -15.18 -33.67
#